data_91e7ba60ce1e16da2cb3cbe6a2ae5b73
#
_entry.id   91e7ba60ce1e16da2cb3cbe6a2ae5b73
#
_cell.length_a   1.000
_cell.length_b   1.000
_cell.length_c   1.000
_cell.angle_alpha   90.00
_cell.angle_beta   90.00
_cell.angle_gamma   90.00
#
_symmetry.space_group_name_H-M   'P 1'
#
loop_
_entity.id
_entity.type
_entity.pdbx_description
1 polymer ?
#
loop_
_entity_poly.entity_id
_entity_poly.type
_entity_poly.pdbx_seq_one_letter_code
_entity_poly.pdbx_strand_id
1 'polypeptide(L)'
;MLNEVQIEGIIAKEPWKYDRDLFFRVASYRDADMPAKPDVTPGRDEPDYINVRVPGGATSLMTATRGDRVRVHGFLQSRDFKESLTEFLGKARKNGETPDVDDADKIKIDRGILEVVAQRVVRMEAPPRRSKSPGETAIK
;
A
#
# COMPACT_ATOMS: atom_id res chain seq x y z
N MET A 1 12.07 21.55 10.25
CA MET A 1 11.40 21.08 9.03
C MET A 1 10.20 20.23 9.41
N LEU A 2 9.12 20.35 8.69
CA LEU A 2 7.90 19.58 8.96
C LEU A 2 7.80 18.40 8.02
N ASN A 3 7.50 17.23 8.56
CA ASN A 3 7.18 16.02 7.81
C ASN A 3 6.16 15.23 8.62
N GLU A 4 4.91 15.51 8.36
CA GLU A 4 3.78 14.88 9.03
C GLU A 4 2.81 14.36 7.99
N VAL A 5 2.31 13.15 8.20
CA VAL A 5 1.32 12.52 7.34
C VAL A 5 0.22 11.93 8.18
N GLN A 6 -0.99 12.16 7.76
CA GLN A 6 -2.17 11.52 8.30
C GLN A 6 -2.97 10.95 7.13
N ILE A 7 -3.15 9.65 7.13
CA ILE A 7 -3.92 8.96 6.08
C ILE A 7 -5.01 8.10 6.69
N GLU A 8 -6.07 7.93 5.95
CA GLU A 8 -7.18 7.07 6.33
C GLU A 8 -7.57 6.21 5.14
N GLY A 9 -7.86 4.96 5.40
CA GLY A 9 -8.27 4.05 4.35
C GLY A 9 -8.45 2.63 4.87
N ILE A 10 -8.52 1.71 3.95
CA ILE A 10 -8.79 0.30 4.23
C ILE A 10 -7.51 -0.50 3.98
N ILE A 11 -7.18 -1.41 4.89
CA ILE A 11 -6.05 -2.31 4.68
C ILE A 11 -6.38 -3.23 3.51
N ALA A 12 -5.60 -3.10 2.45
CA ALA A 12 -5.87 -3.74 1.17
C ALA A 12 -5.39 -5.19 1.09
N LYS A 13 -4.49 -5.58 1.96
CA LYS A 13 -3.82 -6.87 1.95
C LYS A 13 -3.43 -7.23 3.38
N GLU A 14 -3.36 -8.51 3.71
CA GLU A 14 -2.91 -8.92 5.04
C GLU A 14 -1.55 -8.31 5.38
N PRO A 15 -1.42 -7.70 6.57
CA PRO A 15 -0.13 -7.19 7.03
C PRO A 15 0.93 -8.30 7.05
N TRP A 16 2.16 -7.94 6.74
CA TRP A 16 3.27 -8.91 6.75
C TRP A 16 4.43 -8.36 7.54
N LYS A 17 5.22 -9.26 8.10
CA LYS A 17 6.45 -8.90 8.82
C LYS A 17 7.66 -9.14 7.94
N TYR A 18 8.58 -8.21 8.00
CA TYR A 18 9.90 -8.36 7.43
C TYR A 18 10.90 -7.79 8.43
N ASP A 19 11.89 -8.60 8.80
CA ASP A 19 12.80 -8.29 9.89
C ASP A 19 11.99 -8.09 11.19
N ARG A 20 12.05 -6.92 11.80
CA ARG A 20 11.30 -6.59 13.02
C ARG A 20 10.08 -5.73 12.77
N ASP A 21 9.92 -5.28 11.56
CA ASP A 21 8.90 -4.31 11.20
C ASP A 21 7.67 -4.98 10.61
N LEU A 22 6.54 -4.37 10.84
CA LEU A 22 5.28 -4.77 10.22
C LEU A 22 5.00 -3.86 9.05
N PHE A 23 4.54 -4.43 7.97
CA PHE A 23 4.17 -3.69 6.76
C PHE A 23 2.72 -3.95 6.41
N PHE A 24 2.05 -2.92 5.95
CA PHE A 24 0.74 -3.08 5.35
C PHE A 24 0.51 -2.01 4.28
N ARG A 25 -0.54 -2.20 3.53
CA ARG A 25 -0.89 -1.32 2.43
C ARG A 25 -2.30 -0.79 2.63
N VAL A 26 -2.45 0.52 2.58
CA VAL A 26 -3.72 1.21 2.76
C VAL A 26 -4.25 1.64 1.41
N ALA A 27 -5.50 1.30 1.14
CA ALA A 27 -6.26 1.82 0.01
C ALA A 27 -7.04 3.05 0.48
N SER A 28 -6.62 4.23 0.00
CA SER A 28 -7.25 5.50 0.34
C SER A 28 -7.95 6.06 -0.88
N TYR A 29 -9.29 6.20 -0.80
CA TYR A 29 -10.08 6.74 -1.89
C TYR A 29 -10.12 8.26 -1.83
N ARG A 30 -9.97 8.88 -2.98
CA ARG A 30 -10.04 10.34 -3.09
C ARG A 30 -11.48 10.82 -2.92
N ASP A 31 -11.65 11.91 -2.18
CA ASP A 31 -12.95 12.57 -2.07
C ASP A 31 -13.34 13.22 -3.40
N ALA A 32 -14.62 13.47 -3.58
CA ALA A 32 -15.16 13.99 -4.84
C ALA A 32 -14.59 15.37 -5.23
N ASP A 33 -14.15 16.16 -4.26
CA ASP A 33 -13.54 17.48 -4.47
C ASP A 33 -12.01 17.43 -4.73
N MET A 34 -11.42 16.25 -4.64
CA MET A 34 -10.01 16.05 -4.93
C MET A 34 -9.80 15.80 -6.44
N PRO A 35 -8.62 16.15 -6.98
CA PRO A 35 -8.31 15.79 -8.35
C PRO A 35 -8.41 14.28 -8.56
N ALA A 36 -8.87 13.87 -9.74
CA ALA A 36 -8.92 12.48 -10.09
C ALA A 36 -7.51 11.86 -10.17
N LYS A 37 -7.40 10.60 -9.81
CA LYS A 37 -6.15 9.86 -9.94
C LYS A 37 -5.76 9.76 -11.43
N PRO A 38 -4.51 10.04 -11.80
CA PRO A 38 -4.08 9.90 -13.19
C PRO A 38 -4.12 8.44 -13.65
N ASP A 39 -4.29 8.23 -14.95
CA ASP A 39 -4.24 6.91 -15.61
C ASP A 39 -5.28 5.91 -15.12
N VAL A 40 -6.40 6.41 -14.59
CA VAL A 40 -7.52 5.57 -14.17
C VAL A 40 -8.38 5.21 -15.37
N THR A 41 -8.77 3.94 -15.46
CA THR A 41 -9.75 3.50 -16.44
C THR A 41 -11.09 4.22 -16.21
N PRO A 42 -11.68 4.85 -17.25
CA PRO A 42 -12.94 5.55 -17.09
C PRO A 42 -14.04 4.70 -16.42
N GLY A 43 -14.74 5.28 -15.47
CA GLY A 43 -15.79 4.60 -14.71
C GLY A 43 -15.31 3.70 -13.60
N ARG A 44 -14.01 3.63 -13.36
CA ARG A 44 -13.42 2.82 -12.30
C ARG A 44 -12.95 3.72 -11.15
N ASP A 45 -13.43 3.42 -9.96
CA ASP A 45 -12.99 4.10 -8.75
C ASP A 45 -11.76 3.39 -8.21
N GLU A 46 -10.58 3.99 -8.39
CA GLU A 46 -9.33 3.42 -7.91
C GLU A 46 -8.78 4.22 -6.73
N PRO A 47 -8.41 3.54 -5.65
CA PRO A 47 -7.78 4.20 -4.53
C PRO A 47 -6.31 4.51 -4.80
N ASP A 48 -5.76 5.41 -3.99
CA ASP A 48 -4.32 5.50 -3.82
C ASP A 48 -3.86 4.38 -2.89
N TYR A 49 -2.88 3.61 -3.32
CA TYR A 49 -2.29 2.57 -2.48
C TYR A 49 -1.04 3.11 -1.81
N ILE A 50 -1.05 3.11 -0.49
CA ILE A 50 0.01 3.71 0.31
C ILE A 50 0.65 2.64 1.17
N ASN A 51 1.96 2.51 1.04
CA ASN A 51 2.73 1.58 1.84
C ASN A 51 3.00 2.18 3.22
N VAL A 52 2.75 1.40 4.25
CA VAL A 52 2.96 1.78 5.63
C VAL A 52 3.91 0.81 6.30
N ARG A 53 4.88 1.35 7.00
CA ARG A 53 5.83 0.60 7.80
C ARG A 53 5.62 0.93 9.27
N VAL A 54 5.42 -0.10 10.08
CA VAL A 54 5.31 0.03 11.53
C VAL A 54 6.60 -0.50 12.14
N PRO A 55 7.41 0.35 12.78
CA PRO A 55 8.66 -0.08 13.41
C PRO A 55 8.43 -1.17 14.45
N GLY A 56 9.41 -2.05 14.62
CA GLY A 56 9.28 -3.25 15.45
C GLY A 56 8.79 -3.03 16.87
N GLY A 57 9.19 -1.92 17.49
CA GLY A 57 8.72 -1.59 18.85
C GLY A 57 7.24 -1.20 18.94
N ALA A 58 6.59 -0.89 17.81
CA ALA A 58 5.18 -0.50 17.75
C ALA A 58 4.27 -1.59 17.19
N THR A 59 4.81 -2.73 16.77
CA THR A 59 4.02 -3.79 16.12
C THR A 59 2.98 -4.41 17.04
N SER A 60 3.21 -4.42 18.34
CA SER A 60 2.27 -4.93 19.33
C SER A 60 0.98 -4.10 19.43
N LEU A 61 1.01 -2.85 18.94
CA LEU A 61 -0.15 -1.96 18.94
C LEU A 61 -1.03 -2.18 17.70
N MET A 62 -0.56 -2.97 16.75
CA MET A 62 -1.26 -3.22 15.50
C MET A 62 -2.14 -4.45 15.62
N THR A 63 -3.43 -4.24 15.72
CA THR A 63 -4.43 -5.32 15.75
C THR A 63 -5.26 -5.40 14.48
N ALA A 64 -5.06 -4.49 13.55
CA ALA A 64 -5.84 -4.41 12.33
C ALA A 64 -5.43 -5.46 11.30
N THR A 65 -6.37 -5.93 10.53
CA THR A 65 -6.19 -6.92 9.47
C THR A 65 -6.77 -6.42 8.15
N ARG A 66 -6.62 -7.21 7.11
CA ARG A 66 -7.21 -6.91 5.80
C ARG A 66 -8.69 -6.58 5.92
N GLY A 67 -9.10 -5.50 5.28
CA GLY A 67 -10.49 -5.03 5.27
C GLY A 67 -10.83 -4.04 6.37
N ASP A 68 -9.98 -3.92 7.37
CA ASP A 68 -10.20 -2.96 8.44
C ASP A 68 -9.91 -1.53 7.98
N ARG A 69 -10.71 -0.60 8.46
CA ARG A 69 -10.48 0.82 8.26
C ARG A 69 -9.53 1.33 9.33
N VAL A 70 -8.50 2.03 8.90
CA VAL A 70 -7.47 2.56 9.81
C VAL A 70 -7.17 4.01 9.50
N ARG A 71 -6.71 4.71 10.53
CA ARG A 71 -6.08 6.01 10.41
C ARG A 71 -4.64 5.88 10.86
N VAL A 72 -3.72 6.33 10.02
CA VAL A 72 -2.29 6.24 10.26
C VAL A 72 -1.74 7.65 10.44
N HIS A 73 -1.04 7.87 11.52
CA HIS A 73 -0.28 9.09 11.79
C HIS A 73 1.20 8.74 11.74
N GLY A 74 1.95 9.49 11.00
CA GLY A 74 3.38 9.26 10.88
C GLY A 74 4.07 10.30 10.02
N PHE A 75 5.11 9.89 9.38
CA PHE A 75 5.88 10.74 8.46
C PHE A 75 6.26 9.97 7.20
N LEU A 76 6.56 10.71 6.15
CA LEU A 76 7.05 10.13 4.89
C LEU A 76 8.53 9.83 5.00
N GLN A 77 8.91 8.66 4.55
CA GLN A 77 10.29 8.23 4.44
C GLN A 77 10.59 7.81 3.00
N SER A 78 11.71 8.29 2.50
CA SER A 78 12.26 7.73 1.27
C SER A 78 13.28 6.66 1.62
N ARG A 79 13.27 5.59 0.86
CA ARG A 79 14.22 4.50 1.03
C ARG A 79 14.71 4.07 -0.34
N ASP A 80 16.02 4.14 -0.52
CA ASP A 80 16.65 3.70 -1.76
C ASP A 80 17.33 2.35 -1.55
N PHE A 81 17.20 1.50 -2.52
CA PHE A 81 17.86 0.19 -2.50
C PHE A 81 18.25 -0.20 -3.91
N LYS A 82 19.20 -1.11 -3.98
CA LYS A 82 19.66 -1.67 -5.25
C LYS A 82 19.09 -3.07 -5.42
N GLU A 83 18.65 -3.34 -6.61
CA GLU A 83 18.10 -4.63 -7.00
C GLU A 83 18.86 -5.12 -8.23
N SER A 84 19.22 -6.40 -8.28
CA SER A 84 19.80 -6.95 -9.49
C SER A 84 18.75 -7.05 -10.60
N LEU A 85 19.21 -6.99 -11.85
CA LEU A 85 18.31 -7.18 -12.98
C LEU A 85 17.67 -8.56 -12.94
N THR A 86 18.39 -9.59 -12.48
CA THR A 86 17.84 -10.93 -12.30
C THR A 86 16.64 -10.94 -11.35
N GLU A 87 16.77 -10.29 -10.20
CA GLU A 87 15.67 -10.19 -9.24
C GLU A 87 14.47 -9.43 -9.82
N PHE A 88 14.75 -8.33 -10.52
CA PHE A 88 13.71 -7.54 -11.17
C PHE A 88 12.94 -8.34 -12.22
N LEU A 89 13.66 -9.04 -13.09
CA LEU A 89 13.05 -9.87 -14.13
C LEU A 89 12.23 -11.01 -13.53
N GLY A 90 12.72 -11.59 -12.43
CA GLY A 90 12.00 -12.65 -11.72
C GLY A 90 10.64 -12.18 -11.18
N LYS A 91 10.57 -10.95 -10.71
CA LYS A 91 9.31 -10.35 -10.22
C LYS A 91 8.40 -9.90 -11.36
N ALA A 92 8.98 -9.43 -12.44
CA ALA A 92 8.25 -8.84 -13.57
C ALA A 92 7.79 -9.89 -14.61
N ARG A 93 8.21 -11.13 -14.49
CA ARG A 93 7.90 -12.17 -15.46
C ARG A 93 6.39 -12.35 -15.62
N LYS A 94 5.96 -12.49 -16.87
CA LYS A 94 4.60 -12.85 -17.22
C LYS A 94 4.58 -14.28 -17.77
N ASN A 95 3.56 -15.06 -17.44
CA ASN A 95 3.38 -16.43 -17.94
C ASN A 95 4.53 -17.37 -17.58
N GLY A 96 5.27 -17.08 -16.51
CA GLY A 96 6.38 -17.92 -16.08
C GLY A 96 7.66 -17.77 -16.90
N GLU A 97 7.68 -16.91 -17.89
CA GLU A 97 8.85 -16.70 -18.74
C GLU A 97 9.68 -15.52 -18.27
N THR A 98 10.99 -15.70 -18.25
CA THR A 98 11.95 -14.65 -17.93
C THR A 98 12.88 -14.49 -19.12
N PRO A 99 13.03 -13.25 -19.65
CA PRO A 99 13.99 -13.00 -20.71
C PRO A 99 15.41 -13.36 -20.30
N ASP A 100 16.17 -13.95 -21.20
CA ASP A 100 17.59 -14.19 -21.00
C ASP A 100 18.37 -12.90 -21.23
N VAL A 101 19.06 -12.46 -20.20
CA VAL A 101 19.94 -11.29 -20.27
C VAL A 101 21.29 -11.66 -19.73
N ASP A 102 22.32 -11.46 -20.54
CA ASP A 102 23.71 -11.73 -20.15
C ASP A 102 24.13 -10.84 -18.99
N ASP A 103 24.81 -11.43 -18.01
CA ASP A 103 25.32 -10.71 -16.84
C ASP A 103 24.26 -9.97 -16.02
N ALA A 104 23.01 -10.45 -16.04
CA ALA A 104 21.91 -9.83 -15.31
C ALA A 104 22.19 -9.67 -13.81
N ASP A 105 22.93 -10.60 -13.21
CA ASP A 105 23.32 -10.53 -11.79
C ASP A 105 24.24 -9.35 -11.49
N LYS A 106 24.98 -8.88 -12.47
CA LYS A 106 25.93 -7.78 -12.32
C LYS A 106 25.32 -6.42 -12.58
N ILE A 107 24.15 -6.41 -13.23
CA ILE A 107 23.41 -5.18 -13.52
C ILE A 107 22.58 -4.82 -12.29
N LYS A 108 22.84 -3.63 -11.73
CA LYS A 108 22.09 -3.12 -10.57
C LYS A 108 21.10 -2.04 -11.00
N ILE A 109 19.90 -2.15 -10.48
CA ILE A 109 18.84 -1.18 -10.70
C ILE A 109 18.64 -0.39 -9.41
N ASP A 110 18.73 0.93 -9.50
CA ASP A 110 18.41 1.79 -8.37
C ASP A 110 16.90 1.92 -8.25
N ARG A 111 16.39 1.57 -7.08
CA ARG A 111 14.97 1.63 -6.76
C ARG A 111 14.75 2.59 -5.61
N GLY A 112 13.71 3.39 -5.72
CA GLY A 112 13.28 4.25 -4.63
C GLY A 112 11.83 3.95 -4.26
N ILE A 113 11.54 3.97 -2.99
CA ILE A 113 10.17 3.92 -2.49
C ILE A 113 9.91 5.05 -1.51
N LEU A 114 8.67 5.53 -1.53
CA LEU A 114 8.13 6.38 -0.49
C LEU A 114 7.18 5.55 0.34
N GLU A 115 7.33 5.63 1.64
CA GLU A 115 6.47 4.93 2.57
C GLU A 115 6.14 5.82 3.76
N VAL A 116 5.02 5.57 4.39
CA VAL A 116 4.66 6.21 5.65
C VAL A 116 5.21 5.36 6.78
N VAL A 117 6.05 5.96 7.62
CA VAL A 117 6.48 5.33 8.86
C VAL A 117 5.45 5.68 9.93
N ALA A 118 4.75 4.68 10.42
CA ALA A 118 3.66 4.88 11.36
C ALA A 118 4.20 5.13 12.77
N GLN A 119 3.73 6.21 13.37
CA GLN A 119 3.91 6.50 14.79
C GLN A 119 2.69 6.08 15.60
N ARG A 120 1.53 6.05 14.92
CA ARG A 120 0.28 5.65 15.53
C ARG A 120 -0.64 5.07 14.46
N VAL A 121 -1.25 3.92 14.76
CA VAL A 121 -2.27 3.31 13.92
C VAL A 121 -3.54 3.13 14.76
N VAL A 122 -4.63 3.69 14.29
CA VAL A 122 -5.92 3.62 14.97
C VAL A 122 -6.89 2.83 14.08
N ARG A 123 -7.41 1.74 14.60
CA ARG A 123 -8.49 1.03 13.94
C ARG A 123 -9.77 1.82 14.13
N MET A 124 -10.46 2.10 13.04
CA MET A 124 -11.71 2.82 13.05
C MET A 124 -12.88 1.87 12.91
N GLU A 125 -14.01 2.25 13.44
CA GLU A 125 -15.24 1.51 13.20
C GLU A 125 -15.58 1.56 11.71
N ALA A 126 -16.02 0.42 11.18
CA ALA A 126 -16.50 0.37 9.82
C ALA A 126 -17.73 1.30 9.71
N PRO A 127 -17.83 2.10 8.63
CA PRO A 127 -19.05 2.88 8.41
C PRO A 127 -20.25 1.94 8.37
N PRO A 128 -21.43 2.39 8.85
CA PRO A 128 -22.62 1.57 8.79
C PRO A 128 -22.84 1.11 7.34
N ARG A 129 -23.17 -0.15 7.17
CA ARG A 129 -23.49 -0.67 5.84
C ARG A 129 -24.59 0.19 5.22
N ARG A 130 -24.32 0.69 4.02
CA ARG A 130 -25.36 1.33 3.25
C ARG A 130 -26.50 0.32 3.09
N SER A 131 -27.71 0.70 3.49
CA SER A 131 -28.88 -0.05 3.11
C SER A 131 -28.93 -0.09 1.58
N LYS A 132 -29.05 -1.29 1.02
CA LYS A 132 -29.17 -1.41 -0.43
C LYS A 132 -30.48 -0.77 -0.85
N SER A 133 -30.42 0.14 -1.81
CA SER A 133 -31.62 0.65 -2.43
C SER A 133 -32.32 -0.48 -3.21
N PRO A 134 -33.66 -0.44 -3.31
CA PRO A 134 -34.38 -1.39 -4.15
C PRO A 134 -33.86 -1.33 -5.57
N GLY A 135 -33.41 -2.45 -6.11
CA GLY A 135 -32.80 -2.52 -7.44
C GLY A 135 -31.28 -2.57 -7.46
N GLU A 136 -30.61 -2.32 -6.35
CA GLU A 136 -29.19 -2.64 -6.24
C GLU A 136 -29.03 -4.14 -6.11
N THR A 137 -28.50 -4.74 -7.17
CA THR A 137 -28.04 -6.12 -7.07
C THR A 137 -26.87 -6.17 -6.10
N ALA A 138 -26.82 -7.20 -5.30
CA ALA A 138 -25.66 -7.48 -4.46
C ALA A 138 -24.47 -7.73 -5.34
N ILE A 139 -23.80 -6.67 -5.76
CA ILE A 139 -22.52 -6.76 -6.41
C ILE A 139 -21.51 -7.09 -5.33
N LYS A 140 -21.01 -8.26 -5.42
CA LYS A 140 -20.00 -8.74 -4.48
C LYS A 140 -18.63 -8.60 -5.08
#